data_b6c9d1ff3d1ad33949757cc3ff29103f
#
_entry.id   b6c9d1ff3d1ad33949757cc3ff29103f
#
_cell.length_a   1.000
_cell.length_b   1.000
_cell.length_c   1.000
_cell.angle_alpha   90.00
_cell.angle_beta   90.00
_cell.angle_gamma   90.00
#
_symmetry.space_group_name_H-M   'P 1'
#
loop_
_entity.id
_entity.type
_entity.pdbx_description
1 polymer ?
#
loop_
_entity_poly.entity_id
_entity_poly.type
_entity_poly.pdbx_seq_one_letter_code
_entity_poly.pdbx_strand_id
1 'polypeptide(L)'
;VNDVVAPARRILITGADGFLGRSLLAELVREGGFECIVAADVRAVPMQRRRPGVVYLEQDVRDPALGEQLAKYRIDTVVHLASIVTPGRNSSRDFEYSVDVLGSRNVLQACVAQGVQHLIVSSSGAAYGYHRDNPPWLRESDALRGHPAFAYADHKRQVEEMLADYRITAPALRQTVLRIGTILGEYVDNQITALFEKPRLLAIRGSESPFVFVWDRDVTGAMLHALHTRKTGCYNLCGDGALTLREIAQRLNKPLLVLPAWLLQAVLAVGKPLRLSRYGPEQLDFLRYRPVLLNTALKTEFGYVPSKTSSQAFDAFLAARAAQGKPLVLRR
;
A
#
# COMPACT_ATOMS: atom_id res chain seq x y z
N VAL A 1 -22.02 -13.17 -23.19
CA VAL A 1 -22.29 -11.74 -23.45
C VAL A 1 -21.39 -10.98 -22.51
N ASN A 2 -20.29 -10.41 -23.03
CA ASN A 2 -19.43 -9.52 -22.24
C ASN A 2 -20.21 -8.21 -22.04
N ASP A 3 -20.82 -8.04 -20.89
CA ASP A 3 -21.35 -6.73 -20.49
C ASP A 3 -20.17 -5.74 -20.45
N VAL A 4 -20.10 -4.87 -21.45
CA VAL A 4 -19.14 -3.77 -21.47
C VAL A 4 -19.62 -2.80 -20.38
N VAL A 5 -19.04 -2.93 -19.21
CA VAL A 5 -19.34 -2.03 -18.08
C VAL A 5 -18.76 -0.66 -18.41
N ALA A 6 -19.59 0.38 -18.37
CA ALA A 6 -19.15 1.74 -18.63
C ALA A 6 -18.01 2.15 -17.68
N PRO A 7 -17.00 2.90 -18.14
CA PRO A 7 -15.90 3.36 -17.26
C PRO A 7 -16.42 4.24 -16.13
N ALA A 8 -15.61 4.37 -15.08
CA ALA A 8 -15.93 5.23 -13.94
C ALA A 8 -16.05 6.68 -14.39
N ARG A 9 -17.08 7.38 -13.93
CA ARG A 9 -17.30 8.79 -14.28
C ARG A 9 -17.28 9.73 -13.09
N ARG A 10 -17.74 9.25 -11.93
CA ARG A 10 -17.92 10.04 -10.72
C ARG A 10 -17.20 9.35 -9.57
N ILE A 11 -16.01 9.86 -9.24
CA ILE A 11 -15.05 9.17 -8.38
C ILE A 11 -14.91 9.90 -7.05
N LEU A 12 -14.91 9.16 -5.94
CA LEU A 12 -14.45 9.66 -4.65
C LEU A 12 -13.19 8.91 -4.23
N ILE A 13 -12.16 9.66 -3.81
CA ILE A 13 -10.90 9.13 -3.31
C ILE A 13 -10.80 9.47 -1.82
N THR A 14 -10.70 8.46 -0.96
CA THR A 14 -10.38 8.67 0.46
C THR A 14 -8.88 8.64 0.68
N GLY A 15 -8.36 9.38 1.66
CA GLY A 15 -6.92 9.53 1.85
C GLY A 15 -6.27 10.30 0.70
N ALA A 16 -7.01 11.25 0.13
CA ALA A 16 -6.65 11.96 -1.08
C ALA A 16 -5.41 12.87 -0.94
N ASP A 17 -5.09 13.35 0.26
CA ASP A 17 -3.87 14.13 0.56
C ASP A 17 -2.67 13.24 0.93
N GLY A 18 -2.85 11.92 0.99
CA GLY A 18 -1.77 10.95 1.10
C GLY A 18 -0.90 10.87 -0.16
N PHE A 19 0.23 10.16 -0.09
CA PHE A 19 1.15 10.02 -1.22
C PHE A 19 0.44 9.46 -2.48
N LEU A 20 -0.22 8.31 -2.37
CA LEU A 20 -0.94 7.69 -3.51
C LEU A 20 -2.13 8.53 -3.96
N GLY A 21 -2.87 9.15 -3.02
CA GLY A 21 -4.01 9.99 -3.33
C GLY A 21 -3.62 11.19 -4.20
N ARG A 22 -2.57 11.91 -3.82
CA ARG A 22 -2.05 13.04 -4.61
C ARG A 22 -1.55 12.62 -5.99
N SER A 23 -0.87 11.46 -6.07
CA SER A 23 -0.38 10.92 -7.33
C SER A 23 -1.53 10.53 -8.26
N LEU A 24 -2.54 9.83 -7.73
CA LEU A 24 -3.72 9.45 -8.50
C LEU A 24 -4.52 10.68 -8.96
N LEU A 25 -4.75 11.66 -8.08
CA LEU A 25 -5.43 12.92 -8.44
C LEU A 25 -4.70 13.65 -9.57
N ALA A 26 -3.35 13.64 -9.57
CA ALA A 26 -2.58 14.25 -10.64
C ALA A 26 -2.86 13.58 -11.99
N GLU A 27 -2.89 12.27 -12.02
CA GLU A 27 -3.14 11.51 -13.24
C GLU A 27 -4.60 11.66 -13.73
N LEU A 28 -5.58 11.60 -12.82
CA LEU A 28 -6.99 11.79 -13.16
C LEU A 28 -7.27 13.16 -13.80
N VAL A 29 -6.69 14.22 -13.22
CA VAL A 29 -6.83 15.58 -13.77
C VAL A 29 -6.09 15.72 -15.11
N ARG A 30 -4.93 15.10 -15.26
CA ARG A 30 -4.16 15.13 -16.51
C ARG A 30 -4.88 14.39 -17.63
N GLU A 31 -5.51 13.27 -17.32
CA GLU A 31 -6.22 12.44 -18.28
C GLU A 31 -7.56 13.09 -18.69
N GLY A 32 -8.30 13.62 -17.72
CA GLY A 32 -9.63 14.19 -17.94
C GLY A 32 -10.70 13.13 -18.19
N GLY A 33 -11.86 13.56 -18.69
CA GLY A 33 -12.96 12.65 -19.06
C GLY A 33 -13.83 12.19 -17.88
N PHE A 34 -13.57 12.62 -16.67
CA PHE A 34 -14.37 12.33 -15.47
C PHE A 34 -15.38 13.46 -15.23
N GLU A 35 -16.63 13.08 -14.95
CA GLU A 35 -17.70 14.04 -14.66
C GLU A 35 -17.54 14.70 -13.29
N CYS A 36 -17.00 13.98 -12.33
CA CYS A 36 -16.79 14.47 -10.96
C CYS A 36 -15.62 13.72 -10.31
N ILE A 37 -14.69 14.46 -9.73
CA ILE A 37 -13.61 13.94 -8.89
C ILE A 37 -13.73 14.58 -7.52
N VAL A 38 -13.95 13.76 -6.49
CA VAL A 38 -14.03 14.17 -5.09
C VAL A 38 -12.81 13.64 -4.34
N ALA A 39 -12.04 14.54 -3.78
CA ALA A 39 -10.86 14.27 -2.95
C ALA A 39 -11.23 14.43 -1.48
N ALA A 40 -11.36 13.33 -0.75
CA ALA A 40 -11.72 13.29 0.66
C ALA A 40 -10.49 12.92 1.51
N ASP A 41 -10.18 13.73 2.49
CA ASP A 41 -9.12 13.46 3.48
C ASP A 41 -9.54 14.00 4.86
N VAL A 42 -9.02 13.41 5.93
CA VAL A 42 -9.28 13.87 7.29
C VAL A 42 -8.70 15.26 7.54
N ARG A 43 -7.79 15.72 6.73
CA ARG A 43 -7.20 17.07 6.79
C ARG A 43 -7.62 17.90 5.59
N ALA A 44 -7.94 19.16 5.86
CA ALA A 44 -8.19 20.13 4.80
C ALA A 44 -6.97 20.28 3.88
N VAL A 45 -7.15 20.05 2.58
CA VAL A 45 -6.08 20.25 1.59
C VAL A 45 -5.86 21.75 1.37
N PRO A 46 -4.64 22.28 1.59
CA PRO A 46 -4.32 23.68 1.36
C PRO A 46 -4.61 24.10 -0.08
N MET A 47 -5.08 25.33 -0.27
CA MET A 47 -5.45 25.88 -1.58
C MET A 47 -4.35 25.73 -2.64
N GLN A 48 -3.08 25.94 -2.23
CA GLN A 48 -1.92 25.84 -3.13
C GLN A 48 -1.68 24.42 -3.68
N ARG A 49 -2.24 23.40 -3.04
CA ARG A 49 -2.15 22.00 -3.47
C ARG A 49 -3.40 21.50 -4.19
N ARG A 50 -4.47 22.31 -4.22
CA ARG A 50 -5.71 21.94 -4.88
C ARG A 50 -5.56 22.03 -6.41
N ARG A 51 -6.16 21.06 -7.09
CA ARG A 51 -6.18 21.00 -8.55
C ARG A 51 -7.50 21.52 -9.08
N PRO A 52 -7.51 22.23 -10.22
CA PRO A 52 -8.76 22.65 -10.87
C PRO A 52 -9.66 21.44 -11.19
N GLY A 53 -10.98 21.64 -11.10
CA GLY A 53 -11.95 20.60 -11.43
C GLY A 53 -12.12 19.48 -10.39
N VAL A 54 -11.44 19.57 -9.24
CA VAL A 54 -11.55 18.62 -8.13
C VAL A 54 -12.31 19.24 -6.97
N VAL A 55 -13.29 18.53 -6.44
CA VAL A 55 -13.99 18.88 -5.20
C VAL A 55 -13.18 18.34 -4.04
N TYR A 56 -12.85 19.20 -3.05
CA TYR A 56 -12.09 18.82 -1.87
C TYR A 56 -13.00 18.81 -0.64
N LEU A 57 -12.99 17.69 0.08
CA LEU A 57 -13.74 17.50 1.31
C LEU A 57 -12.80 17.20 2.48
N GLU A 58 -13.03 17.86 3.59
CA GLU A 58 -12.50 17.44 4.88
C GLU A 58 -13.46 16.38 5.42
N GLN A 59 -13.06 15.12 5.39
CA GLN A 59 -13.92 13.98 5.68
C GLN A 59 -13.13 12.85 6.34
N ASP A 60 -13.48 12.52 7.55
CA ASP A 60 -12.98 11.31 8.22
C ASP A 60 -13.72 10.08 7.66
N VAL A 61 -12.98 9.04 7.32
CA VAL A 61 -13.57 7.77 6.84
C VAL A 61 -14.41 7.07 7.90
N ARG A 62 -14.25 7.43 9.17
CA ARG A 62 -15.05 6.91 10.30
C ARG A 62 -16.39 7.61 10.47
N ASP A 63 -16.56 8.77 9.83
CA ASP A 63 -17.77 9.57 9.96
C ASP A 63 -18.92 8.97 9.11
N PRO A 64 -20.07 8.64 9.72
CA PRO A 64 -21.26 8.15 9.00
C PRO A 64 -21.75 9.09 7.90
N ALA A 65 -21.47 10.40 8.00
CA ALA A 65 -21.82 11.40 6.99
C ALA A 65 -21.13 11.16 5.63
N LEU A 66 -20.16 10.26 5.53
CA LEU A 66 -19.55 9.85 4.26
C LEU A 66 -20.62 9.38 3.24
N GLY A 67 -21.66 8.68 3.70
CA GLY A 67 -22.76 8.23 2.85
C GLY A 67 -23.52 9.39 2.18
N GLU A 68 -23.72 10.50 2.89
CA GLU A 68 -24.35 11.71 2.34
C GLU A 68 -23.50 12.34 1.23
N GLN A 69 -22.16 12.31 1.39
CA GLN A 69 -21.26 12.82 0.35
C GLN A 69 -21.30 11.93 -0.90
N LEU A 70 -21.36 10.61 -0.75
CA LEU A 70 -21.52 9.69 -1.88
C LEU A 70 -22.81 9.98 -2.66
N ALA A 71 -23.92 10.17 -1.96
CA ALA A 71 -25.22 10.52 -2.56
C ALA A 71 -25.18 11.89 -3.24
N LYS A 72 -24.70 12.93 -2.54
CA LYS A 72 -24.62 14.31 -3.01
C LYS A 72 -23.90 14.43 -4.34
N TYR A 73 -22.77 13.76 -4.45
CA TYR A 73 -21.94 13.79 -5.67
C TYR A 73 -22.27 12.65 -6.64
N ARG A 74 -23.27 11.82 -6.36
CA ARG A 74 -23.68 10.65 -7.17
C ARG A 74 -22.49 9.79 -7.54
N ILE A 75 -21.69 9.42 -6.56
CA ILE A 75 -20.43 8.67 -6.77
C ILE A 75 -20.76 7.26 -7.26
N ASP A 76 -20.16 6.87 -8.39
CA ASP A 76 -20.27 5.53 -8.94
C ASP A 76 -19.07 4.64 -8.55
N THR A 77 -17.91 5.25 -8.23
CA THR A 77 -16.69 4.54 -7.88
C THR A 77 -15.98 5.19 -6.70
N VAL A 78 -15.58 4.39 -5.72
CA VAL A 78 -14.74 4.81 -4.60
C VAL A 78 -13.35 4.20 -4.72
N VAL A 79 -12.31 5.03 -4.59
CA VAL A 79 -10.92 4.58 -4.43
C VAL A 79 -10.52 4.80 -2.98
N HIS A 80 -10.44 3.71 -2.22
CA HIS A 80 -10.17 3.76 -0.78
C HIS A 80 -8.68 3.61 -0.50
N LEU A 81 -8.03 4.76 -0.19
CA LEU A 81 -6.59 4.84 0.09
C LEU A 81 -6.30 5.24 1.55
N ALA A 82 -7.32 5.66 2.30
CA ALA A 82 -7.16 6.06 3.69
C ALA A 82 -6.69 4.88 4.55
N SER A 83 -5.51 5.01 5.15
CA SER A 83 -4.90 4.01 6.03
C SER A 83 -3.70 4.60 6.77
N ILE A 84 -3.41 4.12 7.97
CA ILE A 84 -2.24 4.51 8.75
C ILE A 84 -1.10 3.54 8.48
N VAL A 85 -0.30 3.82 7.46
CA VAL A 85 0.88 3.00 7.08
C VAL A 85 2.06 3.24 8.03
N THR A 86 2.26 4.48 8.45
CA THR A 86 3.32 4.88 9.37
C THR A 86 2.71 5.59 10.57
N PRO A 87 2.60 4.89 11.71
CA PRO A 87 2.05 5.48 12.92
C PRO A 87 2.86 6.69 13.39
N GLY A 88 2.15 7.75 13.79
CA GLY A 88 2.74 8.91 14.45
C GLY A 88 3.29 8.55 15.83
N ARG A 89 4.04 9.48 16.45
CA ARG A 89 4.65 9.27 17.78
C ARG A 89 3.62 8.94 18.87
N ASN A 90 2.42 9.50 18.77
CA ASN A 90 1.34 9.36 19.74
C ASN A 90 0.20 8.47 19.22
N SER A 91 0.43 7.70 18.15
CA SER A 91 -0.55 6.76 17.64
C SER A 91 -0.68 5.58 18.59
N SER A 92 -1.91 5.10 18.77
CA SER A 92 -2.20 3.84 19.46
C SER A 92 -2.76 2.81 18.51
N ARG A 93 -2.61 1.54 18.83
CA ARG A 93 -3.18 0.45 18.04
C ARG A 93 -4.71 0.59 17.89
N ASP A 94 -5.40 1.02 18.93
CA ASP A 94 -6.84 1.23 18.89
C ASP A 94 -7.23 2.37 17.96
N PHE A 95 -6.44 3.45 17.94
CA PHE A 95 -6.65 4.53 16.97
C PHE A 95 -6.39 4.06 15.54
N GLU A 96 -5.30 3.35 15.30
CA GLU A 96 -4.97 2.77 13.99
C GLU A 96 -6.08 1.80 13.54
N TYR A 97 -6.56 0.93 14.43
CA TYR A 97 -7.68 0.04 14.19
C TYR A 97 -8.96 0.80 13.82
N SER A 98 -9.25 1.88 14.55
CA SER A 98 -10.44 2.70 14.28
C SER A 98 -10.44 3.29 12.87
N VAL A 99 -9.27 3.72 12.38
CA VAL A 99 -9.13 4.26 11.01
C VAL A 99 -9.10 3.16 9.96
N ASP A 100 -8.23 2.18 10.15
CA ASP A 100 -7.96 1.15 9.13
C ASP A 100 -9.11 0.18 8.98
N VAL A 101 -9.63 -0.37 10.09
CA VAL A 101 -10.66 -1.41 10.07
C VAL A 101 -12.06 -0.83 10.16
N LEU A 102 -12.35 -0.02 11.19
CA LEU A 102 -13.69 0.55 11.35
C LEU A 102 -14.00 1.60 10.27
N GLY A 103 -13.01 2.41 9.88
CA GLY A 103 -13.12 3.34 8.77
C GLY A 103 -13.41 2.64 7.44
N SER A 104 -12.68 1.55 7.14
CA SER A 104 -12.96 0.73 5.94
C SER A 104 -14.35 0.10 5.99
N ARG A 105 -14.82 -0.33 7.17
CA ARG A 105 -16.19 -0.83 7.35
C ARG A 105 -17.21 0.25 7.03
N ASN A 106 -17.03 1.46 7.53
CA ASN A 106 -17.92 2.58 7.24
C ASN A 106 -17.95 2.91 5.74
N VAL A 107 -16.79 2.92 5.07
CA VAL A 107 -16.71 3.11 3.62
C VAL A 107 -17.48 2.02 2.87
N LEU A 108 -17.33 0.75 3.24
CA LEU A 108 -18.07 -0.37 2.64
C LEU A 108 -19.58 -0.21 2.82
N GLN A 109 -20.03 0.08 4.05
CA GLN A 109 -21.44 0.28 4.36
C GLN A 109 -22.02 1.46 3.58
N ALA A 110 -21.30 2.58 3.51
CA ALA A 110 -21.72 3.74 2.75
C ALA A 110 -21.80 3.43 1.24
N CYS A 111 -20.84 2.70 0.69
CA CYS A 111 -20.86 2.28 -0.72
C CYS A 111 -22.10 1.42 -1.04
N VAL A 112 -22.40 0.44 -0.21
CA VAL A 112 -23.58 -0.44 -0.40
C VAL A 112 -24.86 0.36 -0.28
N ALA A 113 -25.00 1.18 0.77
CA ALA A 113 -26.20 1.96 1.03
C ALA A 113 -26.51 2.97 -0.10
N GLN A 114 -25.48 3.52 -0.75
CA GLN A 114 -25.63 4.52 -1.81
C GLN A 114 -25.53 3.94 -3.23
N GLY A 115 -25.46 2.62 -3.37
CA GLY A 115 -25.45 1.96 -4.68
C GLY A 115 -24.16 2.25 -5.50
N VAL A 116 -23.03 2.47 -4.83
CA VAL A 116 -21.72 2.58 -5.50
C VAL A 116 -21.46 1.28 -6.25
N GLN A 117 -21.06 1.40 -7.49
CA GLN A 117 -20.89 0.24 -8.38
C GLN A 117 -19.53 -0.42 -8.26
N HIS A 118 -18.47 0.36 -7.91
CA HIS A 118 -17.11 -0.15 -7.86
C HIS A 118 -16.34 0.43 -6.68
N LEU A 119 -15.68 -0.44 -5.93
CA LEU A 119 -14.75 -0.09 -4.86
C LEU A 119 -13.35 -0.61 -5.19
N ILE A 120 -12.38 0.30 -5.28
CA ILE A 120 -10.97 -0.02 -5.47
C ILE A 120 -10.26 0.22 -4.13
N VAL A 121 -9.58 -0.79 -3.62
CA VAL A 121 -8.92 -0.72 -2.30
C VAL A 121 -7.42 -0.92 -2.42
N SER A 122 -6.65 -0.02 -1.82
CA SER A 122 -5.23 -0.22 -1.60
C SER A 122 -5.00 -1.14 -0.40
N SER A 123 -4.79 -2.42 -0.67
CA SER A 123 -4.29 -3.38 0.29
C SER A 123 -2.76 -3.47 0.24
N SER A 124 -2.19 -4.45 0.90
CA SER A 124 -0.74 -4.61 1.01
C SER A 124 -0.34 -6.08 1.04
N GLY A 125 0.82 -6.40 0.50
CA GLY A 125 1.45 -7.69 0.73
C GLY A 125 1.66 -8.03 2.20
N ALA A 126 1.66 -7.03 3.09
CA ALA A 126 1.71 -7.24 4.53
C ALA A 126 0.53 -8.06 5.07
N ALA A 127 -0.62 -8.09 4.39
CA ALA A 127 -1.79 -8.87 4.77
C ALA A 127 -1.50 -10.39 4.82
N TYR A 128 -0.53 -10.89 4.05
CA TYR A 128 -0.09 -12.29 4.14
C TYR A 128 0.62 -12.60 5.48
N GLY A 129 1.19 -11.58 6.12
CA GLY A 129 1.95 -11.70 7.36
C GLY A 129 3.40 -12.12 7.14
N TYR A 130 4.17 -12.05 8.23
CA TYR A 130 5.61 -12.32 8.25
C TYR A 130 5.86 -13.69 8.90
N HIS A 131 5.68 -14.76 8.12
CA HIS A 131 5.72 -16.13 8.64
C HIS A 131 6.82 -16.96 7.96
N ARG A 132 7.50 -17.79 8.75
CA ARG A 132 8.59 -18.66 8.30
C ARG A 132 8.15 -19.65 7.22
N ASP A 133 6.91 -20.07 7.28
CA ASP A 133 6.28 -21.06 6.40
C ASP A 133 5.49 -20.43 5.24
N ASN A 134 5.68 -19.13 4.98
CA ASN A 134 5.20 -18.52 3.75
C ASN A 134 5.87 -19.20 2.54
N PRO A 135 5.11 -19.47 1.46
CA PRO A 135 5.70 -19.88 0.19
C PRO A 135 6.78 -18.89 -0.27
N PRO A 136 7.79 -19.34 -1.02
CA PRO A 136 8.82 -18.46 -1.60
C PRO A 136 8.25 -17.32 -2.46
N TRP A 137 7.10 -17.60 -3.12
CA TRP A 137 6.32 -16.66 -3.91
C TRP A 137 4.85 -16.78 -3.54
N LEU A 138 4.29 -15.71 -3.02
CA LEU A 138 2.89 -15.64 -2.58
C LEU A 138 1.97 -15.29 -3.76
N ARG A 139 0.95 -16.09 -3.93
CA ARG A 139 -0.13 -15.90 -4.91
C ARG A 139 -1.37 -15.31 -4.23
N GLU A 140 -2.28 -14.81 -5.01
CA GLU A 140 -3.54 -14.24 -4.52
C GLU A 140 -4.42 -15.27 -3.80
N SER A 141 -4.27 -16.54 -4.12
CA SER A 141 -4.96 -17.69 -3.48
C SER A 141 -4.37 -18.09 -2.12
N ASP A 142 -3.17 -17.61 -1.78
CA ASP A 142 -2.54 -17.95 -0.51
C ASP A 142 -3.25 -17.24 0.66
N ALA A 143 -3.28 -17.90 1.80
CA ALA A 143 -4.01 -17.43 2.98
C ALA A 143 -3.45 -16.11 3.51
N LEU A 144 -4.33 -15.18 3.82
CA LEU A 144 -4.01 -13.96 4.53
C LEU A 144 -3.97 -14.26 6.02
N ARG A 145 -2.80 -14.20 6.62
CA ARG A 145 -2.60 -14.54 8.04
C ARG A 145 -2.35 -13.32 8.92
N GLY A 146 -1.99 -12.16 8.29
CA GLY A 146 -1.58 -10.98 9.02
C GLY A 146 -0.42 -11.28 9.97
N HIS A 147 -0.23 -10.44 10.97
CA HIS A 147 0.71 -10.72 12.07
C HIS A 147 0.26 -9.99 13.34
N PRO A 148 -0.07 -10.70 14.44
CA PRO A 148 -0.64 -10.08 15.64
C PRO A 148 0.20 -8.95 16.25
N ALA A 149 1.53 -9.04 16.13
CA ALA A 149 2.45 -8.01 16.64
C ALA A 149 2.59 -6.79 15.73
N PHE A 150 2.09 -6.85 14.48
CA PHE A 150 2.14 -5.75 13.52
C PHE A 150 0.74 -5.29 13.18
N ALA A 151 0.29 -4.20 13.81
CA ALA A 151 -1.05 -3.66 13.64
C ALA A 151 -1.42 -3.51 12.17
N TYR A 152 -0.56 -2.89 11.36
CA TYR A 152 -0.82 -2.68 9.93
C TYR A 152 -1.07 -3.99 9.15
N ALA A 153 -0.27 -5.03 9.39
CA ALA A 153 -0.43 -6.32 8.72
C ALA A 153 -1.74 -7.01 9.13
N ASP A 154 -2.06 -6.96 10.42
CA ASP A 154 -3.28 -7.53 10.97
C ASP A 154 -4.54 -6.75 10.51
N HIS A 155 -4.47 -5.41 10.49
CA HIS A 155 -5.57 -4.58 9.98
C HIS A 155 -5.84 -4.83 8.49
N LYS A 156 -4.80 -4.92 7.65
CA LYS A 156 -4.98 -5.23 6.22
C LYS A 156 -5.61 -6.60 5.99
N ARG A 157 -5.25 -7.61 6.79
CA ARG A 157 -5.92 -8.92 6.77
C ARG A 157 -7.40 -8.78 7.11
N GLN A 158 -7.74 -8.13 8.23
CA GLN A 158 -9.13 -7.96 8.66
C GLN A 158 -9.96 -7.17 7.64
N VAL A 159 -9.40 -6.13 7.03
CA VAL A 159 -10.07 -5.39 5.95
C VAL A 159 -10.35 -6.30 4.76
N GLU A 160 -9.40 -7.14 4.34
CA GLU A 160 -9.61 -8.05 3.21
C GLU A 160 -10.60 -9.18 3.52
N GLU A 161 -10.65 -9.67 4.76
CA GLU A 161 -11.68 -10.62 5.21
C GLU A 161 -13.08 -9.97 5.13
N MET A 162 -13.21 -8.76 5.63
CA MET A 162 -14.46 -7.99 5.52
C MET A 162 -14.86 -7.75 4.05
N LEU A 163 -13.90 -7.40 3.18
CA LEU A 163 -14.15 -7.25 1.74
C LEU A 163 -14.62 -8.57 1.12
N ALA A 164 -14.07 -9.71 1.55
CA ALA A 164 -14.50 -11.04 1.08
C ALA A 164 -15.95 -11.34 1.48
N ASP A 165 -16.34 -11.03 2.72
CA ASP A 165 -17.72 -11.19 3.18
C ASP A 165 -18.69 -10.32 2.37
N TYR A 166 -18.31 -9.08 2.08
CA TYR A 166 -19.13 -8.18 1.26
C TYR A 166 -19.22 -8.60 -0.21
N ARG A 167 -18.23 -9.30 -0.78
CA ARG A 167 -18.38 -9.90 -2.11
C ARG A 167 -19.50 -10.93 -2.18
N ILE A 168 -19.78 -11.60 -1.07
CA ILE A 168 -20.88 -12.59 -0.95
C ILE A 168 -22.22 -11.91 -0.61
N THR A 169 -22.22 -11.01 0.37
CA THR A 169 -23.45 -10.43 0.93
C THR A 169 -23.96 -9.20 0.15
N ALA A 170 -23.09 -8.52 -0.58
CA ALA A 170 -23.42 -7.33 -1.38
C ALA A 170 -22.74 -7.40 -2.77
N PRO A 171 -23.01 -8.40 -3.62
CA PRO A 171 -22.33 -8.67 -4.89
C PRO A 171 -22.50 -7.54 -5.93
N ALA A 172 -23.46 -6.65 -5.75
CA ALA A 172 -23.64 -5.48 -6.60
C ALA A 172 -22.48 -4.48 -6.46
N LEU A 173 -21.80 -4.43 -5.29
CA LEU A 173 -20.59 -3.65 -5.09
C LEU A 173 -19.39 -4.43 -5.61
N ARG A 174 -19.00 -4.15 -6.85
CA ARG A 174 -17.82 -4.75 -7.48
C ARG A 174 -16.55 -4.28 -6.77
N GLN A 175 -15.57 -5.15 -6.58
CA GLN A 175 -14.38 -4.84 -5.81
C GLN A 175 -13.10 -5.16 -6.58
N THR A 176 -12.14 -4.23 -6.55
CA THR A 176 -10.74 -4.46 -6.96
C THR A 176 -9.84 -4.21 -5.77
N VAL A 177 -9.11 -5.22 -5.35
CA VAL A 177 -8.18 -5.16 -4.23
C VAL A 177 -6.76 -5.28 -4.76
N LEU A 178 -5.93 -4.25 -4.51
CA LEU A 178 -4.54 -4.23 -4.93
C LEU A 178 -3.65 -4.48 -3.70
N ARG A 179 -3.05 -5.68 -3.61
CA ARG A 179 -2.06 -6.04 -2.59
C ARG A 179 -0.70 -5.50 -3.01
N ILE A 180 -0.41 -4.29 -2.59
CA ILE A 180 0.74 -3.54 -3.05
C ILE A 180 2.00 -4.01 -2.34
N GLY A 181 3.07 -4.26 -3.11
CA GLY A 181 4.42 -4.50 -2.60
C GLY A 181 5.07 -3.23 -2.06
N THR A 182 6.39 -3.28 -1.84
CA THR A 182 7.12 -2.09 -1.37
C THR A 182 7.20 -1.03 -2.47
N ILE A 183 6.57 0.13 -2.23
CA ILE A 183 6.56 1.23 -3.21
C ILE A 183 7.90 1.95 -3.19
N LEU A 184 8.48 2.13 -4.37
CA LEU A 184 9.60 3.03 -4.65
C LEU A 184 9.18 4.07 -5.69
N GLY A 185 9.77 5.25 -5.63
CA GLY A 185 9.45 6.35 -6.54
C GLY A 185 10.41 7.52 -6.32
N GLU A 186 10.30 8.52 -7.17
CA GLU A 186 11.19 9.69 -7.12
C GLU A 186 11.12 10.43 -5.76
N TYR A 187 9.91 10.54 -5.19
CA TYR A 187 9.66 11.29 -3.94
C TYR A 187 9.14 10.41 -2.81
N VAL A 188 9.31 9.09 -2.95
CA VAL A 188 8.89 8.15 -1.91
C VAL A 188 9.86 8.19 -0.74
N ASP A 189 9.30 8.46 0.43
CA ASP A 189 9.99 8.37 1.72
C ASP A 189 9.12 7.54 2.67
N ASN A 190 9.62 6.36 3.04
CA ASN A 190 8.91 5.41 3.89
C ASN A 190 9.87 4.65 4.81
N GLN A 191 9.33 3.79 5.67
CA GLN A 191 10.13 3.01 6.62
C GLN A 191 11.16 2.10 5.93
N ILE A 192 10.89 1.61 4.73
CA ILE A 192 11.80 0.75 3.98
C ILE A 192 12.92 1.57 3.35
N THR A 193 12.61 2.71 2.72
CA THR A 193 13.64 3.60 2.15
C THR A 193 14.59 4.11 3.23
N ALA A 194 14.09 4.37 4.44
CA ALA A 194 14.90 4.75 5.60
C ALA A 194 15.93 3.67 6.02
N LEU A 195 15.66 2.39 5.76
CA LEU A 195 16.65 1.32 5.98
C LEU A 195 17.85 1.47 5.04
N PHE A 196 17.60 1.91 3.82
CA PHE A 196 18.65 2.10 2.80
C PHE A 196 19.52 3.34 3.05
N GLU A 197 19.07 4.27 3.86
CA GLU A 197 19.85 5.45 4.28
C GLU A 197 20.92 5.13 5.32
N LYS A 198 20.78 4.01 6.03
CA LYS A 198 21.75 3.61 7.06
C LYS A 198 23.13 3.34 6.44
N PRO A 199 24.24 3.62 7.18
CA PRO A 199 25.59 3.38 6.69
C PRO A 199 25.92 1.89 6.49
N ARG A 200 25.20 1.01 7.18
CA ARG A 200 25.30 -0.46 7.08
C ARG A 200 23.88 -1.04 7.00
N LEU A 201 23.71 -2.07 6.19
CA LEU A 201 22.45 -2.79 6.12
C LEU A 201 22.46 -3.97 7.11
N LEU A 202 21.38 -4.12 7.85
CA LEU A 202 21.24 -5.20 8.82
C LEU A 202 20.63 -6.44 8.13
N ALA A 203 21.33 -7.56 8.19
CA ALA A 203 20.86 -8.86 7.72
C ALA A 203 20.82 -9.86 8.87
N ILE A 204 19.90 -10.81 8.79
CA ILE A 204 19.79 -11.89 9.76
C ILE A 204 20.43 -13.15 9.17
N ARG A 205 21.33 -13.78 9.94
CA ARG A 205 21.98 -15.05 9.53
C ARG A 205 20.91 -16.11 9.24
N GLY A 206 21.01 -16.73 8.05
CA GLY A 206 20.08 -17.80 7.63
C GLY A 206 18.72 -17.28 7.16
N SER A 207 18.58 -15.98 6.87
CA SER A 207 17.37 -15.42 6.28
C SER A 207 17.75 -14.50 5.11
N GLU A 208 17.25 -14.77 3.93
CA GLU A 208 17.45 -13.91 2.74
C GLU A 208 16.43 -12.79 2.69
N SER A 209 15.20 -13.04 3.11
CA SER A 209 14.08 -12.07 3.21
C SER A 209 14.07 -11.04 2.07
N PRO A 210 13.88 -11.45 0.81
CA PRO A 210 13.99 -10.57 -0.32
C PRO A 210 12.87 -9.54 -0.36
N PHE A 211 13.10 -8.45 -1.07
CA PHE A 211 12.12 -7.38 -1.29
C PHE A 211 11.52 -7.49 -2.69
N VAL A 212 10.22 -7.34 -2.79
CA VAL A 212 9.55 -7.02 -4.04
C VAL A 212 9.25 -5.52 -4.05
N PHE A 213 9.58 -4.88 -5.15
CA PHE A 213 9.33 -3.45 -5.33
C PHE A 213 8.31 -3.20 -6.43
N VAL A 214 7.61 -2.10 -6.30
CA VAL A 214 6.74 -1.55 -7.33
C VAL A 214 7.06 -0.07 -7.51
N TRP A 215 7.09 0.39 -8.76
CA TRP A 215 7.27 1.81 -9.05
C TRP A 215 5.98 2.57 -8.75
N ASP A 216 6.06 3.75 -8.15
CA ASP A 216 4.89 4.54 -7.73
C ASP A 216 3.91 4.83 -8.87
N ARG A 217 4.43 5.08 -10.08
CA ARG A 217 3.60 5.29 -11.28
C ARG A 217 2.88 4.01 -11.72
N ASP A 218 3.43 2.83 -11.45
CA ASP A 218 2.74 1.57 -11.72
C ASP A 218 1.58 1.36 -10.74
N VAL A 219 1.69 1.86 -9.50
CA VAL A 219 0.57 1.80 -8.54
C VAL A 219 -0.59 2.66 -9.01
N THR A 220 -0.33 3.90 -9.40
CA THR A 220 -1.37 4.79 -9.94
C THR A 220 -1.90 4.30 -11.29
N GLY A 221 -1.04 3.76 -12.15
CA GLY A 221 -1.42 3.15 -13.42
C GLY A 221 -2.35 1.96 -13.26
N ALA A 222 -2.11 1.08 -12.29
CA ALA A 222 -3.00 -0.04 -11.98
C ALA A 222 -4.36 0.44 -11.44
N MET A 223 -4.39 1.52 -10.64
CA MET A 223 -5.64 2.13 -10.19
C MET A 223 -6.43 2.75 -11.35
N LEU A 224 -5.78 3.46 -12.27
CA LEU A 224 -6.41 3.97 -13.49
C LEU A 224 -6.94 2.84 -14.36
N HIS A 225 -6.16 1.76 -14.53
CA HIS A 225 -6.61 0.58 -15.25
C HIS A 225 -7.88 -0.02 -14.61
N ALA A 226 -7.96 -0.09 -13.28
CA ALA A 226 -9.17 -0.53 -12.58
C ALA A 226 -10.36 0.39 -12.85
N LEU A 227 -10.16 1.71 -12.86
CA LEU A 227 -11.20 2.70 -13.14
C LEU A 227 -11.77 2.57 -14.55
N HIS A 228 -10.90 2.32 -15.54
CA HIS A 228 -11.32 2.19 -16.93
C HIS A 228 -11.96 0.84 -17.25
N THR A 229 -11.39 -0.24 -16.76
CA THR A 229 -11.84 -1.59 -17.11
C THR A 229 -12.90 -2.13 -16.17
N ARG A 230 -13.01 -1.56 -14.98
CA ARG A 230 -13.84 -2.08 -13.87
C ARG A 230 -13.63 -3.57 -13.59
N LYS A 231 -12.48 -4.11 -13.91
CA LYS A 231 -12.09 -5.48 -13.57
C LYS A 231 -12.08 -5.66 -12.06
N THR A 232 -12.62 -6.77 -11.63
CA THR A 232 -12.73 -7.13 -10.20
C THR A 232 -11.77 -8.24 -9.85
N GLY A 233 -11.43 -8.36 -8.58
CA GLY A 233 -10.53 -9.40 -8.06
C GLY A 233 -9.55 -8.85 -7.03
N CYS A 234 -8.70 -9.75 -6.55
CA CYS A 234 -7.55 -9.40 -5.71
C CYS A 234 -6.29 -9.63 -6.52
N TYR A 235 -5.35 -8.67 -6.51
CA TYR A 235 -4.15 -8.73 -7.34
C TYR A 235 -2.92 -8.28 -6.57
N ASN A 236 -1.86 -9.07 -6.65
CA ASN A 236 -0.55 -8.72 -6.13
C ASN A 236 0.11 -7.69 -7.06
N LEU A 237 0.27 -6.47 -6.58
CA LEU A 237 0.83 -5.36 -7.35
C LEU A 237 2.30 -5.14 -7.00
N CYS A 238 3.18 -5.70 -7.81
CA CYS A 238 4.64 -5.54 -7.71
C CYS A 238 5.30 -5.69 -9.08
N GLY A 239 6.52 -5.21 -9.22
CA GLY A 239 7.37 -5.50 -10.38
C GLY A 239 7.86 -6.95 -10.36
N ASP A 240 8.26 -7.46 -11.52
CA ASP A 240 8.80 -8.82 -11.65
C ASP A 240 10.08 -8.99 -10.84
N GLY A 241 10.27 -10.18 -10.28
CA GLY A 241 11.44 -10.56 -9.50
C GLY A 241 11.47 -9.95 -8.10
N ALA A 242 12.52 -10.24 -7.37
CA ALA A 242 12.77 -9.74 -6.02
C ALA A 242 14.26 -9.45 -5.85
N LEU A 243 14.63 -8.61 -4.89
CA LEU A 243 16.02 -8.31 -4.55
C LEU A 243 16.32 -8.77 -3.14
N THR A 244 17.38 -9.55 -3.00
CA THR A 244 17.94 -9.90 -1.69
C THR A 244 18.61 -8.70 -1.05
N LEU A 245 18.73 -8.73 0.27
CA LEU A 245 19.45 -7.67 0.99
C LEU A 245 20.93 -7.59 0.58
N ARG A 246 21.53 -8.71 0.12
CA ARG A 246 22.88 -8.76 -0.40
C ARG A 246 23.01 -7.99 -1.72
N GLU A 247 22.11 -8.20 -2.66
CA GLU A 247 22.08 -7.47 -3.94
C GLU A 247 21.83 -5.98 -3.73
N ILE A 248 20.96 -5.62 -2.80
CA ILE A 248 20.72 -4.22 -2.40
C ILE A 248 22.00 -3.61 -1.81
N ALA A 249 22.69 -4.31 -0.91
CA ALA A 249 23.93 -3.85 -0.30
C ALA A 249 25.04 -3.62 -1.34
N GLN A 250 25.15 -4.52 -2.32
CA GLN A 250 26.10 -4.38 -3.44
C GLN A 250 25.80 -3.12 -4.27
N ARG A 251 24.54 -2.87 -4.64
CA ARG A 251 24.14 -1.68 -5.41
C ARG A 251 24.35 -0.38 -4.66
N LEU A 252 24.17 -0.41 -3.33
CA LEU A 252 24.40 0.73 -2.45
C LEU A 252 25.90 0.91 -2.10
N ASN A 253 26.75 -0.03 -2.47
CA ASN A 253 28.16 -0.12 -2.04
C ASN A 253 28.30 -0.04 -0.50
N LYS A 254 27.35 -0.66 0.24
CA LYS A 254 27.29 -0.63 1.70
C LYS A 254 27.61 -1.98 2.31
N PRO A 255 28.32 -2.01 3.45
CA PRO A 255 28.57 -3.25 4.15
C PRO A 255 27.31 -3.85 4.74
N LEU A 256 27.24 -5.19 4.71
CA LEU A 256 26.20 -5.96 5.38
C LEU A 256 26.65 -6.32 6.80
N LEU A 257 25.86 -5.92 7.80
CA LEU A 257 26.00 -6.38 9.17
C LEU A 257 25.13 -7.61 9.37
N VAL A 258 25.73 -8.80 9.34
CA VAL A 258 25.02 -10.07 9.49
C VAL A 258 25.03 -10.48 10.96
N LEU A 259 23.86 -10.43 11.61
CA LEU A 259 23.69 -10.83 13.02
C LEU A 259 22.91 -12.14 13.13
N PRO A 260 23.24 -12.99 14.12
CA PRO A 260 22.38 -14.12 14.44
C PRO A 260 21.05 -13.64 15.04
N ALA A 261 19.96 -14.34 14.72
CA ALA A 261 18.61 -13.94 15.14
C ALA A 261 18.49 -13.78 16.68
N TRP A 262 19.07 -14.71 17.45
CA TRP A 262 19.03 -14.69 18.91
C TRP A 262 19.67 -13.42 19.51
N LEU A 263 20.78 -12.93 18.91
CA LEU A 263 21.46 -11.74 19.40
C LEU A 263 20.60 -10.49 19.20
N LEU A 264 20.01 -10.35 18.01
CA LEU A 264 19.11 -9.21 17.73
C LEU A 264 17.86 -9.29 18.62
N GLN A 265 17.32 -10.48 18.83
CA GLN A 265 16.18 -10.69 19.72
C GLN A 265 16.49 -10.25 21.15
N ALA A 266 17.67 -10.63 21.69
CA ALA A 266 18.11 -10.21 23.02
C ALA A 266 18.28 -8.68 23.11
N VAL A 267 18.93 -8.06 22.10
CA VAL A 267 19.11 -6.60 22.06
C VAL A 267 17.76 -5.87 22.03
N LEU A 268 16.80 -6.34 21.24
CA LEU A 268 15.48 -5.74 21.16
C LEU A 268 14.65 -5.96 22.43
N ALA A 269 14.77 -7.14 23.08
CA ALA A 269 14.09 -7.46 24.32
C ALA A 269 14.53 -6.57 25.49
N VAL A 270 15.81 -6.19 25.52
CA VAL A 270 16.35 -5.27 26.54
C VAL A 270 16.13 -3.81 26.15
N GLY A 271 16.29 -3.47 24.87
CA GLY A 271 16.22 -2.11 24.38
C GLY A 271 14.83 -1.49 24.46
N LYS A 272 13.76 -2.27 24.26
CA LYS A 272 12.38 -1.78 24.31
C LYS A 272 11.95 -1.29 25.70
N PRO A 273 12.09 -2.07 26.78
CA PRO A 273 11.75 -1.61 28.13
C PRO A 273 12.63 -0.46 28.62
N LEU A 274 13.88 -0.38 28.19
CA LEU A 274 14.79 0.71 28.51
C LEU A 274 14.56 1.98 27.66
N ARG A 275 13.55 1.98 26.78
CA ARG A 275 13.26 3.07 25.82
C ARG A 275 14.42 3.43 24.89
N LEU A 276 15.42 2.55 24.75
CA LEU A 276 16.55 2.68 23.82
C LEU A 276 16.15 2.31 22.38
N SER A 277 15.09 1.51 22.22
CA SER A 277 14.51 1.13 20.95
C SER A 277 12.99 1.29 20.97
N ARG A 278 12.42 1.73 19.85
CA ARG A 278 10.95 1.70 19.63
C ARG A 278 10.48 0.30 19.25
N TYR A 279 11.39 -0.53 18.79
CA TYR A 279 11.14 -1.85 18.25
C TYR A 279 11.40 -2.92 19.30
N GLY A 280 10.55 -3.93 19.35
CA GLY A 280 10.69 -5.08 20.20
C GLY A 280 11.10 -6.34 19.42
N PRO A 281 11.20 -7.49 20.11
CA PRO A 281 11.58 -8.77 19.50
C PRO A 281 10.69 -9.18 18.32
N GLU A 282 9.44 -8.73 18.29
CA GLU A 282 8.48 -8.96 17.21
C GLU A 282 8.95 -8.46 15.85
N GLN A 283 9.80 -7.41 15.81
CA GLN A 283 10.37 -6.88 14.58
C GLN A 283 11.29 -7.87 13.84
N LEU A 284 11.71 -8.92 14.52
CA LEU A 284 12.57 -9.94 13.93
C LEU A 284 11.86 -10.67 12.78
N ASP A 285 10.56 -10.97 12.93
CA ASP A 285 9.81 -11.68 11.91
C ASP A 285 9.64 -10.82 10.65
N PHE A 286 9.40 -9.51 10.80
CA PHE A 286 9.40 -8.56 9.68
C PHE A 286 10.74 -8.55 8.92
N LEU A 287 11.87 -8.64 9.63
CA LEU A 287 13.19 -8.66 9.00
C LEU A 287 13.52 -10.00 8.33
N ARG A 288 12.92 -11.11 8.80
CA ARG A 288 13.23 -12.47 8.37
C ARG A 288 12.32 -13.03 7.30
N TYR A 289 11.04 -12.68 7.31
CA TYR A 289 9.99 -13.39 6.60
C TYR A 289 9.07 -12.45 5.80
N ARG A 290 9.68 -11.52 5.03
CA ARG A 290 8.90 -10.62 4.19
C ARG A 290 8.08 -11.38 3.16
N PRO A 291 6.81 -11.00 2.93
CA PRO A 291 6.01 -11.51 1.84
C PRO A 291 6.66 -11.19 0.49
N VAL A 292 6.91 -12.21 -0.31
CA VAL A 292 7.41 -12.08 -1.68
C VAL A 292 6.25 -12.35 -2.64
N LEU A 293 5.76 -11.32 -3.31
CA LEU A 293 4.54 -11.37 -4.11
C LEU A 293 4.83 -11.86 -5.52
N LEU A 294 3.97 -12.76 -6.03
CA LEU A 294 3.92 -13.13 -7.44
C LEU A 294 2.84 -12.31 -8.14
N ASN A 295 3.17 -11.66 -9.25
CA ASN A 295 2.28 -10.75 -9.97
C ASN A 295 1.66 -11.35 -11.25
N THR A 296 1.59 -12.68 -11.35
CA THR A 296 1.10 -13.34 -12.55
C THR A 296 -0.35 -12.96 -12.84
N ALA A 297 -1.25 -13.05 -11.85
CA ALA A 297 -2.67 -12.71 -12.03
C ALA A 297 -2.86 -11.22 -12.38
N LEU A 298 -2.03 -10.32 -11.86
CA LEU A 298 -2.03 -8.90 -12.26
C LEU A 298 -1.84 -8.75 -13.78
N LYS A 299 -0.95 -9.54 -14.37
CA LYS A 299 -0.64 -9.47 -15.81
C LYS A 299 -1.65 -10.22 -16.67
N THR A 300 -2.02 -11.44 -16.29
CA THR A 300 -2.82 -12.33 -17.13
C THR A 300 -4.32 -12.15 -16.98
N GLU A 301 -4.81 -11.81 -15.79
CA GLU A 301 -6.23 -11.69 -15.47
C GLU A 301 -6.66 -10.23 -15.37
N PHE A 302 -5.94 -9.42 -14.59
CA PHE A 302 -6.22 -7.99 -14.48
C PHE A 302 -5.82 -7.25 -15.76
N GLY A 303 -4.74 -7.66 -16.44
CA GLY A 303 -4.30 -7.10 -17.71
C GLY A 303 -3.43 -5.84 -17.54
N TYR A 304 -2.82 -5.67 -16.38
CA TYR A 304 -1.86 -4.59 -16.12
C TYR A 304 -0.44 -5.14 -16.02
N VAL A 305 0.47 -4.62 -16.82
CA VAL A 305 1.89 -4.99 -16.81
C VAL A 305 2.68 -3.85 -16.19
N PRO A 306 3.32 -4.03 -15.02
CA PRO A 306 4.19 -3.02 -14.44
C PRO A 306 5.31 -2.60 -15.40
N SER A 307 5.58 -1.32 -15.46
CA SER A 307 6.61 -0.73 -16.35
C SER A 307 8.04 -1.08 -15.93
N LYS A 308 8.23 -1.46 -14.68
CA LYS A 308 9.54 -1.80 -14.11
C LYS A 308 9.49 -3.11 -13.34
N THR A 309 10.54 -3.92 -13.49
CA THR A 309 10.82 -5.02 -12.56
C THR A 309 11.22 -4.46 -11.19
N SER A 310 11.21 -5.31 -10.15
CA SER A 310 11.70 -4.93 -8.81
C SER A 310 13.13 -4.37 -8.86
N SER A 311 13.99 -4.97 -9.69
CA SER A 311 15.36 -4.52 -9.93
C SER A 311 15.39 -3.12 -10.55
N GLN A 312 14.64 -2.91 -11.63
CA GLN A 312 14.59 -1.62 -12.34
C GLN A 312 13.96 -0.52 -11.49
N ALA A 313 12.95 -0.85 -10.67
CA ALA A 313 12.36 0.09 -9.72
C ALA A 313 13.38 0.56 -8.68
N PHE A 314 14.21 -0.35 -8.18
CA PHE A 314 15.28 -0.01 -7.23
C PHE A 314 16.37 0.85 -7.88
N ASP A 315 16.81 0.52 -9.09
CA ASP A 315 17.82 1.31 -9.83
C ASP A 315 17.29 2.72 -10.17
N ALA A 316 16.02 2.83 -10.59
CA ALA A 316 15.37 4.12 -10.83
C ALA A 316 15.25 4.97 -9.55
N PHE A 317 14.96 4.35 -8.41
CA PHE A 317 14.95 5.01 -7.11
C PHE A 317 16.34 5.56 -6.74
N LEU A 318 17.41 4.78 -6.93
CA LEU A 318 18.76 5.25 -6.67
C LEU A 318 19.14 6.44 -7.56
N ALA A 319 18.80 6.38 -8.85
CA ALA A 319 19.03 7.46 -9.79
C ALA A 319 18.29 8.74 -9.40
N ALA A 320 17.02 8.62 -9.00
CA ALA A 320 16.20 9.75 -8.55
C ALA A 320 16.77 10.41 -7.28
N ARG A 321 17.19 9.62 -6.30
CA ARG A 321 17.83 10.13 -5.07
C ARG A 321 19.16 10.84 -5.37
N ALA A 322 19.96 10.31 -6.30
CA ALA A 322 21.19 10.96 -6.73
C ALA A 322 20.92 12.30 -7.42
N ALA A 323 19.94 12.37 -8.31
CA ALA A 323 19.52 13.59 -8.99
C ALA A 323 19.03 14.68 -8.01
N GLN A 324 18.45 14.29 -6.88
CA GLN A 324 18.02 15.19 -5.80
C GLN A 324 19.17 15.63 -4.87
N GLY A 325 20.40 15.25 -5.14
CA GLY A 325 21.54 15.55 -4.28
C GLY A 325 21.59 14.71 -2.98
N LYS A 326 20.83 13.62 -2.90
CA LYS A 326 20.75 12.70 -1.76
C LYS A 326 21.22 11.29 -2.13
N PRO A 327 22.43 11.09 -2.63
CA PRO A 327 22.89 9.79 -3.08
C PRO A 327 22.93 8.80 -1.91
N LEU A 328 22.38 7.60 -2.11
CA LEU A 328 22.39 6.53 -1.11
C LEU A 328 23.63 5.63 -1.25
N VAL A 329 24.27 5.65 -2.41
CA VAL A 329 25.46 4.86 -2.71
C VAL A 329 26.67 5.49 -2.00
N LEU A 330 27.38 4.71 -1.20
CA LEU A 330 28.63 5.18 -0.57
C LEU A 330 29.71 5.37 -1.64
N ARG A 331 30.26 6.58 -1.70
CA ARG A 331 31.48 6.83 -2.48
C ARG A 331 32.66 6.11 -1.80
N ARG A 332 33.46 5.43 -2.56
CA ARG A 332 34.74 4.85 -2.09
C ARG A 332 35.74 5.96 -1.81
#